data_245727a0614deeca29854f43af4fe99f
#
_entry.id   245727a0614deeca29854f43af4fe99f
#
_cell.length_a   1.000
_cell.length_b   1.000
_cell.length_c   1.000
_cell.angle_alpha   90.00
_cell.angle_beta   90.00
_cell.angle_gamma   90.00
#
_symmetry.space_group_name_H-M   'P 1'
#
loop_
_entity.id
_entity.type
_entity.pdbx_description
1 polymer ?
#
loop_
_entity_poly.entity_id
_entity_poly.type
_entity_poly.pdbx_seq_one_letter_code
_entity_poly.pdbx_strand_id
1 'polypeptide(L)'
;MKFLVCYDETNEAKKALKVAREHAKIWQAELEVVNAITRIEPLKHTKVKKMEEKMEGEVKETLGGDDPPYEVQLLLTDLTPGEQLVKYAEDQKMDQIFLGIVKKSKVGKFLFGSTAQYVILHAPCPVVTVQ
;
A
#
# COMPACT_ATOMS: atom_id res chain seq x y z
N MET A 1 4.11 17.00 -1.81
CA MET A 1 4.76 15.74 -1.46
C MET A 1 3.71 14.64 -1.36
N LYS A 2 3.98 13.49 -1.94
CA LYS A 2 3.05 12.36 -1.99
C LYS A 2 3.68 11.11 -1.40
N PHE A 3 2.98 10.46 -0.52
CA PHE A 3 3.40 9.18 0.08
C PHE A 3 2.45 8.08 -0.36
N LEU A 4 3.01 6.97 -0.81
CA LEU A 4 2.27 5.77 -1.18
C LEU A 4 2.22 4.82 0.01
N VAL A 5 1.03 4.36 0.35
CA VAL A 5 0.85 3.30 1.35
C VAL A 5 0.36 2.04 0.63
N CYS A 6 1.14 0.97 0.74
CA CYS A 6 0.76 -0.32 0.17
C CYS A 6 -0.18 -1.01 1.16
N TYR A 7 -1.43 -1.19 0.77
CA TYR A 7 -2.47 -1.69 1.68
C TYR A 7 -3.04 -3.01 1.17
N ASP A 8 -2.75 -4.10 1.89
CA ASP A 8 -3.20 -5.46 1.55
C ASP A 8 -4.17 -6.03 2.60
N GLU A 9 -4.77 -5.18 3.41
CA GLU A 9 -5.72 -5.50 4.47
C GLU A 9 -5.11 -6.25 5.67
N THR A 10 -3.80 -6.51 5.70
CA THR A 10 -3.14 -7.12 6.85
C THR A 10 -3.04 -6.14 8.02
N ASN A 11 -2.81 -6.64 9.22
CA ASN A 11 -2.56 -5.81 10.39
C ASN A 11 -1.31 -4.96 10.23
N GLU A 12 -0.29 -5.52 9.58
CA GLU A 12 0.96 -4.82 9.29
C GLU A 12 0.72 -3.65 8.32
N ALA A 13 -0.15 -3.82 7.33
CA ALA A 13 -0.53 -2.74 6.43
C ALA A 13 -1.28 -1.62 7.17
N LYS A 14 -2.13 -1.97 8.12
CA LYS A 14 -2.82 -0.99 8.96
C LYS A 14 -1.85 -0.21 9.83
N LYS A 15 -0.83 -0.88 10.37
CA LYS A 15 0.25 -0.20 11.11
C LYS A 15 1.04 0.73 10.20
N ALA A 16 1.36 0.29 8.99
CA ALA A 16 2.05 1.12 8.00
C ALA A 16 1.25 2.36 7.66
N LEU A 17 -0.06 2.22 7.52
CA LEU A 17 -0.97 3.34 7.27
C LEU A 17 -0.93 4.37 8.40
N LYS A 18 -0.91 3.91 9.65
CA LYS A 18 -0.81 4.81 10.82
C LYS A 18 0.53 5.54 10.86
N VAL A 19 1.63 4.84 10.57
CA VAL A 19 2.95 5.45 10.50
C VAL A 19 3.01 6.48 9.36
N ALA A 20 2.46 6.15 8.21
CA ALA A 20 2.40 7.06 7.07
C ALA A 20 1.61 8.32 7.42
N ARG A 21 0.50 8.17 8.15
CA ARG A 21 -0.29 9.33 8.62
C ARG A 21 0.56 10.28 9.45
N GLU A 22 1.32 9.75 10.41
CA GLU A 22 2.17 10.58 11.28
C GLU A 22 3.27 11.28 10.47
N HIS A 23 3.93 10.57 9.56
CA HIS A 23 4.92 11.17 8.68
C HIS A 23 4.32 12.23 7.76
N ALA A 24 3.15 11.97 7.20
CA ALA A 24 2.48 12.91 6.31
C ALA A 24 2.10 14.20 7.03
N LYS A 25 1.71 14.13 8.29
CA LYS A 25 1.43 15.34 9.09
C LYS A 25 2.68 16.18 9.29
N ILE A 26 3.82 15.54 9.56
CA ILE A 26 5.09 16.24 9.77
C ILE A 26 5.56 16.92 8.48
N TRP A 27 5.47 16.21 7.36
CA TRP A 27 5.97 16.69 6.07
C TRP A 27 4.93 17.40 5.21
N GLN A 28 3.68 17.53 5.70
CA GLN A 28 2.55 18.09 4.97
C GLN A 28 2.35 17.40 3.62
N ALA A 29 2.39 16.06 3.66
CA ALA A 29 2.22 15.22 2.48
C ALA A 29 0.79 14.73 2.34
N GLU A 30 0.43 14.37 1.10
CA GLU A 30 -0.81 13.66 0.79
C GLU A 30 -0.52 12.15 0.82
N LEU A 31 -1.52 11.36 1.18
CA LEU A 31 -1.43 9.91 1.15
C LEU A 31 -2.20 9.35 -0.04
N GLU A 32 -1.61 8.38 -0.72
CA GLU A 32 -2.33 7.53 -1.66
C GLU A 32 -2.24 6.11 -1.14
N VAL A 33 -3.38 5.56 -0.77
CA VAL A 33 -3.51 4.22 -0.20
C VAL A 33 -3.93 3.28 -1.32
N VAL A 34 -3.07 2.34 -1.66
CA VAL A 34 -3.24 1.51 -2.84
C VAL A 34 -3.18 0.03 -2.47
N ASN A 35 -4.20 -0.70 -2.90
CA ASN A 35 -4.19 -2.15 -2.87
C ASN A 35 -4.03 -2.66 -4.31
N ALA A 36 -2.97 -3.40 -4.56
CA ALA A 36 -2.67 -3.94 -5.89
C ALA A 36 -2.97 -5.44 -5.90
N ILE A 37 -3.84 -5.84 -6.81
CA ILE A 37 -4.27 -7.23 -6.95
C ILE A 37 -4.04 -7.67 -8.40
N THR A 38 -3.45 -8.84 -8.59
CA THR A 38 -3.31 -9.43 -9.92
C THR A 38 -4.67 -9.95 -10.37
N ARG A 39 -5.08 -9.51 -11.55
CA ARG A 39 -6.33 -9.99 -12.15
C ARG A 39 -6.06 -11.29 -12.90
N ILE A 40 -6.57 -12.40 -12.38
CA ILE A 40 -6.42 -13.72 -12.97
C ILE A 40 -7.53 -13.96 -14.01
N GLU A 41 -8.72 -13.41 -13.75
CA GLU A 41 -9.89 -13.53 -14.61
C GLU A 41 -10.75 -12.27 -14.52
N PRO A 42 -11.64 -12.01 -15.51
CA PRO A 42 -12.49 -10.82 -15.45
C PRO A 42 -13.34 -10.81 -14.17
N LEU A 43 -13.29 -9.72 -13.43
CA LEU A 43 -14.12 -9.53 -12.24
C LEU A 43 -15.39 -8.76 -12.61
N LYS A 44 -16.51 -9.14 -11.99
CA LYS A 44 -17.77 -8.42 -12.14
C LYS A 44 -17.61 -7.01 -11.54
N HIS A 45 -18.18 -6.03 -12.21
CA HIS A 45 -18.15 -4.65 -11.74
C HIS A 45 -18.67 -4.50 -10.29
N THR A 46 -19.72 -5.24 -9.95
CA THR A 46 -20.30 -5.22 -8.60
C THR A 46 -19.33 -5.72 -7.55
N LYS A 47 -18.52 -6.74 -7.87
CA LYS A 47 -17.51 -7.28 -6.96
C LYS A 47 -16.37 -6.29 -6.73
N VAL A 48 -15.89 -5.66 -7.79
CA VAL A 48 -14.86 -4.63 -7.72
C VAL A 48 -15.32 -3.47 -6.84
N LYS A 49 -16.55 -3.02 -7.06
CA LYS A 49 -17.13 -1.93 -6.27
C LYS A 49 -17.20 -2.27 -4.78
N LYS A 50 -17.59 -3.50 -4.43
CA LYS A 50 -17.62 -3.95 -3.04
C LYS A 50 -16.23 -3.96 -2.41
N MET A 51 -15.22 -4.38 -3.17
CA MET A 51 -13.83 -4.38 -2.71
C MET A 51 -13.35 -2.96 -2.43
N GLU A 52 -13.64 -2.02 -3.32
CA GLU A 52 -13.31 -0.62 -3.15
C GLU A 52 -13.99 -0.01 -1.92
N GLU A 53 -15.28 -0.26 -1.74
CA GLU A 53 -16.05 0.25 -0.62
C GLU A 53 -15.52 -0.28 0.72
N LYS A 54 -15.19 -1.57 0.76
CA LYS A 54 -14.61 -2.19 1.95
C LYS A 54 -13.27 -1.55 2.31
N MET A 55 -12.41 -1.37 1.32
CA MET A 55 -11.11 -0.75 1.50
C MET A 55 -11.24 0.69 1.99
N GLU A 56 -12.10 1.47 1.36
CA GLU A 56 -12.35 2.85 1.76
C GLU A 56 -12.84 2.95 3.19
N GLY A 57 -13.73 2.05 3.60
CA GLY A 57 -14.24 2.00 4.96
C GLY A 57 -13.16 1.69 5.98
N GLU A 58 -12.30 0.71 5.70
CA GLU A 58 -11.20 0.34 6.58
C GLU A 58 -10.17 1.45 6.71
N VAL A 59 -9.83 2.09 5.59
CA VAL A 59 -8.86 3.20 5.58
C VAL A 59 -9.42 4.39 6.35
N LYS A 60 -10.67 4.75 6.11
CA LYS A 60 -11.33 5.83 6.82
C LYS A 60 -11.36 5.59 8.32
N GLU A 61 -11.70 4.39 8.75
CA GLU A 61 -11.69 4.00 10.15
C GLU A 61 -10.30 4.13 10.77
N THR A 62 -9.27 3.65 10.05
CA THR A 62 -7.90 3.67 10.53
C THR A 62 -7.34 5.09 10.64
N LEU A 63 -7.62 5.95 9.65
CA LEU A 63 -7.12 7.32 9.64
C LEU A 63 -7.92 8.26 10.56
N GLY A 64 -9.18 7.96 10.80
CA GLY A 64 -10.01 8.70 11.74
C GLY A 64 -10.42 10.11 11.30
N GLY A 65 -10.06 10.55 10.10
CA GLY A 65 -10.39 11.88 9.59
C GLY A 65 -9.70 12.15 8.27
N ASP A 66 -9.84 13.38 7.77
CA ASP A 66 -9.35 13.79 6.45
C ASP A 66 -8.01 14.56 6.49
N ASP A 67 -7.35 14.60 7.62
CA ASP A 67 -6.03 15.22 7.78
C ASP A 67 -5.01 14.15 8.20
N PRO A 68 -4.03 13.82 7.37
CA PRO A 68 -3.70 14.41 6.06
C PRO A 68 -4.70 14.02 4.96
N PRO A 69 -4.74 14.79 3.85
CA PRO A 69 -5.56 14.40 2.70
C PRO A 69 -5.12 13.04 2.16
N TYR A 70 -6.08 12.23 1.76
CA TYR A 70 -5.76 10.91 1.22
C TYR A 70 -6.73 10.50 0.11
N GLU A 71 -6.25 9.61 -0.76
CA GLU A 71 -7.06 8.95 -1.76
C GLU A 71 -6.86 7.44 -1.62
N VAL A 72 -7.86 6.67 -2.00
CA VAL A 72 -7.85 5.21 -1.93
C VAL A 72 -8.03 4.66 -3.34
N GLN A 73 -7.17 3.74 -3.74
CA GLN A 73 -7.25 3.12 -5.06
C GLN A 73 -7.03 1.62 -5.00
N LEU A 74 -7.81 0.91 -5.81
CA LEU A 74 -7.65 -0.52 -6.06
C LEU A 74 -7.08 -0.68 -7.46
N LEU A 75 -5.90 -1.27 -7.57
CA LEU A 75 -5.27 -1.58 -8.86
C LEU A 75 -5.52 -3.03 -9.21
N LEU A 76 -6.06 -3.25 -10.41
CA LEU A 76 -6.35 -4.58 -10.94
C LEU A 76 -5.74 -4.68 -12.33
N THR A 77 -4.60 -5.34 -12.44
CA THR A 77 -3.91 -5.57 -13.71
C THR A 77 -3.37 -6.99 -13.78
N ASP A 78 -2.78 -7.34 -14.90
CA ASP A 78 -2.16 -8.66 -15.08
C ASP A 78 -0.77 -8.77 -14.43
N LEU A 79 -0.22 -7.65 -13.98
CA LEU A 79 1.08 -7.61 -13.32
C LEU A 79 0.99 -8.14 -11.88
N THR A 80 2.13 -8.56 -11.33
CA THR A 80 2.19 -8.91 -9.91
C THR A 80 1.92 -7.67 -9.04
N PRO A 81 1.47 -7.84 -7.80
CA PRO A 81 1.24 -6.68 -6.93
C PRO A 81 2.47 -5.78 -6.76
N GLY A 82 3.66 -6.37 -6.61
CA GLY A 82 4.90 -5.59 -6.50
C GLY A 82 5.20 -4.77 -7.73
N GLU A 83 5.04 -5.36 -8.91
CA GLU A 83 5.23 -4.65 -10.18
C GLU A 83 4.23 -3.50 -10.34
N GLN A 84 2.96 -3.73 -9.99
CA GLN A 84 1.94 -2.68 -10.04
C GLN A 84 2.27 -1.51 -9.13
N LEU A 85 2.71 -1.80 -7.90
CA LEU A 85 3.04 -0.78 -6.90
C LEU A 85 4.25 0.06 -7.32
N VAL A 86 5.31 -0.58 -7.80
CA VAL A 86 6.50 0.13 -8.27
C VAL A 86 6.17 1.00 -9.47
N LYS A 87 5.42 0.46 -10.44
CA LYS A 87 4.98 1.23 -11.60
C LYS A 87 4.15 2.44 -11.18
N TYR A 88 3.22 2.24 -10.26
CA TYR A 88 2.39 3.32 -9.74
C TYR A 88 3.24 4.41 -9.08
N ALA A 89 4.21 4.01 -8.26
CA ALA A 89 5.12 4.94 -7.59
C ALA A 89 5.93 5.76 -8.60
N GLU A 90 6.39 5.14 -9.68
CA GLU A 90 7.12 5.82 -10.76
C GLU A 90 6.22 6.79 -11.51
N ASP A 91 5.06 6.31 -11.98
CA ASP A 91 4.14 7.09 -12.81
C ASP A 91 3.57 8.29 -12.04
N GLN A 92 3.28 8.12 -10.76
CA GLN A 92 2.70 9.15 -9.90
C GLN A 92 3.76 9.98 -9.16
N LYS A 93 5.04 9.68 -9.36
CA LYS A 93 6.16 10.39 -8.73
C LYS A 93 6.04 10.46 -7.21
N MET A 94 5.88 9.30 -6.60
CA MET A 94 5.80 9.21 -5.15
C MET A 94 7.14 9.56 -4.50
N ASP A 95 7.09 10.27 -3.40
CA ASP A 95 8.28 10.69 -2.67
C ASP A 95 8.73 9.66 -1.65
N GLN A 96 7.81 8.81 -1.18
CA GLN A 96 8.10 7.77 -0.20
C GLN A 96 7.03 6.69 -0.27
N ILE A 97 7.43 5.44 0.04
CA ILE A 97 6.53 4.30 0.10
C ILE A 97 6.51 3.75 1.53
N PHE A 98 5.32 3.44 2.04
CA PHE A 98 5.13 2.79 3.33
C PHE A 98 4.59 1.39 3.09
N LEU A 99 5.21 0.40 3.69
CA LEU A 99 4.95 -1.01 3.41
C LEU A 99 4.97 -1.80 4.71
N GLY A 100 3.84 -2.47 5.01
CA GLY A 100 3.79 -3.40 6.12
C GLY A 100 4.47 -4.72 5.74
N ILE A 101 5.29 -5.24 6.62
CA ILE A 101 5.95 -6.52 6.40
C ILE A 101 5.64 -7.49 7.53
N VAL A 102 5.37 -8.74 7.16
CA VAL A 102 5.20 -9.83 8.10
C VAL A 102 6.52 -10.58 8.18
N LYS A 103 7.18 -10.51 9.34
CA LYS A 103 8.37 -11.31 9.59
C LYS A 103 7.98 -12.76 9.75
N LYS A 104 8.40 -13.60 8.82
CA LYS A 104 8.33 -15.06 9.01
C LYS A 104 9.73 -15.57 9.21
N SER A 105 10.02 -16.01 10.45
CA SER A 105 11.28 -16.68 10.76
C SER A 105 11.11 -18.17 10.46
N LYS A 106 11.82 -18.66 9.46
CA LYS A 106 12.01 -20.11 9.26
C LYS A 106 13.51 -20.37 9.32
N VAL A 107 13.95 -21.02 10.40
CA VAL A 107 15.34 -21.48 10.57
C VAL A 107 16.36 -20.35 10.32
N GLY A 108 16.21 -19.23 11.02
CA GLY A 108 17.18 -18.11 10.92
C GLY A 108 17.13 -17.27 9.67
N LYS A 109 16.14 -17.49 8.78
CA LYS A 109 15.95 -16.67 7.56
C LYS A 109 14.72 -15.81 7.70
N PHE A 110 14.88 -14.51 7.43
CA PHE A 110 13.77 -13.58 7.36
C PHE A 110 13.16 -13.62 5.96
N LEU A 111 11.88 -14.00 5.88
CA LEU A 111 11.14 -13.97 4.62
C LEU A 111 10.12 -12.84 4.69
N PHE A 112 10.26 -11.87 3.80
CA PHE A 112 9.41 -10.68 3.77
C PHE A 112 8.18 -10.81 2.86
N GLY A 113 8.03 -11.92 2.14
CA GLY A 113 7.02 -12.05 1.11
C GLY A 113 7.50 -11.43 -0.22
N SER A 114 6.94 -11.95 -1.33
CA SER A 114 7.39 -11.58 -2.67
C SER A 114 7.10 -10.11 -3.02
N THR A 115 5.94 -9.60 -2.63
CA THR A 115 5.56 -8.20 -2.90
C THR A 115 6.49 -7.23 -2.18
N ALA A 116 6.72 -7.45 -0.88
CA ALA A 116 7.60 -6.58 -0.10
C ALA A 116 9.03 -6.61 -0.65
N GLN A 117 9.53 -7.78 -0.96
CA GLN A 117 10.87 -7.92 -1.52
C GLN A 117 11.02 -7.18 -2.84
N TYR A 118 10.05 -7.31 -3.72
CA TYR A 118 10.07 -6.62 -5.01
C TYR A 118 10.05 -5.10 -4.84
N VAL A 119 9.15 -4.59 -4.00
CA VAL A 119 9.03 -3.14 -3.75
C VAL A 119 10.32 -2.59 -3.16
N ILE A 120 10.91 -3.26 -2.17
CA ILE A 120 12.15 -2.81 -1.52
C ILE A 120 13.29 -2.73 -2.54
N LEU A 121 13.40 -3.71 -3.44
CA LEU A 121 14.48 -3.77 -4.42
C LEU A 121 14.31 -2.82 -5.60
N HIS A 122 13.09 -2.48 -5.98
CA HIS A 122 12.81 -1.76 -7.22
C HIS A 122 12.15 -0.40 -7.05
N ALA A 123 11.84 0.02 -5.83
CA ALA A 123 11.17 1.29 -5.59
C ALA A 123 11.99 2.48 -6.11
N PRO A 124 11.34 3.50 -6.73
CA PRO A 124 12.02 4.69 -7.22
C PRO A 124 12.32 5.71 -6.12
N CYS A 125 11.94 5.42 -4.88
CA CYS A 125 12.02 6.34 -3.75
C CYS A 125 12.29 5.55 -2.47
N PRO A 126 12.56 6.21 -1.34
CA PRO A 126 12.74 5.53 -0.06
C PRO A 126 11.52 4.71 0.34
N VAL A 127 11.75 3.58 0.98
CA VAL A 127 10.72 2.67 1.45
C VAL A 127 10.83 2.55 2.97
N VAL A 128 9.74 2.87 3.66
CA VAL A 128 9.62 2.66 5.11
C VAL A 128 8.88 1.35 5.32
N THR A 129 9.53 0.40 5.95
CA THR A 129 8.91 -0.89 6.29
C THR A 129 8.43 -0.86 7.73
N VAL A 130 7.24 -1.40 7.95
CA VAL A 130 6.59 -1.41 9.27
C VAL A 130 6.19 -2.84 9.61
N GLN A 131 6.51 -3.27 10.81
CA GLN A 131 6.21 -4.61 11.32
C GLN A 131 5.02 -4.62 12.25
#